data_ce181c5134b7926886e8cc273e8c11f6
#
_entry.id   ce181c5134b7926886e8cc273e8c11f6
#
_cell.length_a   1.000
_cell.length_b   1.000
_cell.length_c   1.000
_cell.angle_alpha   90.00
_cell.angle_beta   90.00
_cell.angle_gamma   90.00
#
_symmetry.space_group_name_H-M   'P 1'
#
loop_
_entity.id
_entity.type
_entity.pdbx_description
1 polymer ?
#
loop_
_entity_poly.entity_id
_entity_poly.type
_entity_poly.pdbx_seq_one_letter_code
_entity_poly.pdbx_strand_id
1 'polypeptide(L)'
;RECVMQISWLQAILLGLCACLSSMPGMGGSSIGNYTLGRPLVGGLVCGLILGDIRTGILVGCAMQVVYIALVTPGGTVSADVRAVSYIGIPLAMAALSSYGLDAASADGAALATSFGTMVGTLGTVLFYGTATINLVWQHMGWKAVEKRQYRKLYLIDMGFPWISHLICCFIPSVIKC
;
A
#
# COMPACT_ATOMS: atom_id res chain seq x y z
N ARG A 1 32.43 -4.54 -0.67
CA ARG A 1 31.34 -4.61 0.33
C ARG A 1 30.12 -4.02 -0.37
N GLU A 2 29.27 -4.88 -0.88
CA GLU A 2 27.99 -4.51 -1.44
C GLU A 2 27.17 -3.87 -0.31
N CYS A 3 26.84 -2.62 -0.49
CA CYS A 3 26.00 -1.87 0.45
C CYS A 3 24.53 -2.30 0.21
N VAL A 4 24.17 -3.46 0.73
CA VAL A 4 22.77 -3.92 0.70
C VAL A 4 21.94 -2.89 1.45
N MET A 5 20.91 -2.35 0.81
CA MET A 5 20.00 -1.40 1.42
C MET A 5 19.28 -2.07 2.61
N GLN A 6 19.59 -1.63 3.81
CA GLN A 6 18.92 -2.09 5.01
C GLN A 6 17.85 -1.07 5.40
N ILE A 7 16.61 -1.52 5.53
CA ILE A 7 15.50 -0.67 5.95
C ILE A 7 15.50 -0.59 7.47
N SER A 8 15.64 0.61 8.03
CA SER A 8 15.57 0.82 9.47
C SER A 8 14.14 0.67 10.00
N TRP A 9 13.99 0.34 11.27
CA TRP A 9 12.68 0.24 11.93
C TRP A 9 11.84 1.52 11.80
N LEU A 10 12.49 2.70 11.85
CA LEU A 10 11.80 3.98 11.66
C LEU A 10 11.24 4.10 10.25
N GLN A 11 12.03 3.76 9.23
CA GLN A 11 11.59 3.77 7.83
C GLN A 11 10.45 2.78 7.60
N ALA A 12 10.52 1.58 8.20
CA ALA A 12 9.47 0.59 8.16
C ALA A 12 8.15 1.10 8.75
N ILE A 13 8.20 1.76 9.91
CA ILE A 13 7.03 2.36 10.55
C ILE A 13 6.43 3.47 9.67
N LEU A 14 7.26 4.36 9.11
CA LEU A 14 6.80 5.42 8.22
C LEU A 14 6.13 4.86 6.96
N LEU A 15 6.72 3.84 6.33
CA LEU A 15 6.12 3.16 5.17
C LEU A 15 4.80 2.49 5.52
N GLY A 16 4.71 1.85 6.70
CA GLY A 16 3.48 1.25 7.19
C GLY A 16 2.38 2.27 7.45
N LEU A 17 2.72 3.43 8.03
CA LEU A 17 1.77 4.54 8.20
C LEU A 17 1.29 5.08 6.85
N CYS A 18 2.18 5.26 5.87
CA CYS A 18 1.80 5.67 4.52
C CYS A 18 0.88 4.64 3.84
N ALA A 19 1.13 3.34 4.05
CA ALA A 19 0.24 2.28 3.56
C ALA A 19 -1.17 2.40 4.15
N CYS A 20 -1.28 2.65 5.46
CA CYS A 20 -2.57 2.88 6.11
C CYS A 20 -3.27 4.13 5.57
N LEU A 21 -2.55 5.26 5.47
CA LEU A 21 -3.12 6.51 4.97
C LEU A 21 -3.61 6.38 3.52
N SER A 22 -2.91 5.62 2.69
CA SER A 22 -3.32 5.36 1.30
C SER A 22 -4.58 4.49 1.19
N SER A 23 -4.86 3.70 2.22
CA SER A 23 -6.01 2.78 2.28
C SER A 23 -7.27 3.40 2.86
N MET A 24 -7.16 4.47 3.64
CA MET A 24 -8.28 4.99 4.41
C MET A 24 -9.18 5.92 3.63
N PRO A 25 -10.47 5.62 3.49
CA PRO A 25 -11.41 6.49 2.78
C PRO A 25 -11.68 7.81 3.50
N GLY A 26 -11.46 7.89 4.82
CA GLY A 26 -11.78 9.05 5.64
C GLY A 26 -10.75 10.18 5.63
N MET A 27 -9.50 9.92 5.24
CA MET A 27 -8.43 10.92 5.19
C MET A 27 -8.26 11.49 3.78
N GLY A 28 -9.02 12.53 3.46
CA GLY A 28 -8.99 13.16 2.13
C GLY A 28 -9.78 12.43 1.05
N GLY A 29 -10.56 11.41 1.43
CA GLY A 29 -11.40 10.64 0.53
C GLY A 29 -10.62 9.77 -0.45
N SER A 30 -11.33 9.31 -1.49
CA SER A 30 -10.73 8.48 -2.55
C SER A 30 -9.62 9.21 -3.32
N SER A 31 -9.71 10.54 -3.46
CA SER A 31 -8.80 11.32 -4.30
C SER A 31 -7.37 11.35 -3.77
N ILE A 32 -7.16 11.76 -2.52
CA ILE A 32 -5.81 11.90 -1.94
C ILE A 32 -5.27 10.55 -1.48
N GLY A 33 -6.08 9.74 -0.82
CA GLY A 33 -5.65 8.43 -0.32
C GLY A 33 -5.42 7.43 -1.46
N ASN A 34 -6.49 6.95 -2.07
CA ASN A 34 -6.43 5.83 -3.01
C ASN A 34 -5.86 6.20 -4.38
N TYR A 35 -6.28 7.34 -4.95
CA TYR A 35 -5.88 7.72 -6.31
C TYR A 35 -4.60 8.54 -6.41
N THR A 36 -4.05 9.02 -5.30
CA THR A 36 -2.77 9.74 -5.27
C THR A 36 -1.73 8.95 -4.50
N LEU A 37 -1.83 8.88 -3.18
CA LEU A 37 -0.85 8.17 -2.34
C LEU A 37 -0.79 6.67 -2.61
N GLY A 38 -1.92 6.05 -2.96
CA GLY A 38 -1.99 4.63 -3.26
C GLY A 38 -1.43 4.22 -4.64
N ARG A 39 -1.07 5.18 -5.50
CA ARG A 39 -0.52 4.88 -6.83
C ARG A 39 0.99 4.68 -6.79
N PRO A 40 1.54 3.70 -7.55
CA PRO A 40 2.95 3.36 -7.50
C PRO A 40 3.89 4.53 -7.85
N LEU A 41 3.49 5.44 -8.74
CA LEU A 41 4.30 6.61 -9.08
C LEU A 41 4.52 7.51 -7.86
N VAL A 42 3.44 7.85 -7.14
CA VAL A 42 3.53 8.69 -5.94
C VAL A 42 4.12 7.89 -4.77
N GLY A 43 3.72 6.61 -4.63
CA GLY A 43 4.32 5.70 -3.67
C GLY A 43 5.84 5.56 -3.87
N GLY A 44 6.31 5.51 -5.12
CA GLY A 44 7.74 5.48 -5.46
C GLY A 44 8.49 6.73 -5.00
N LEU A 45 7.90 7.91 -5.20
CA LEU A 45 8.47 9.16 -4.68
C LEU A 45 8.54 9.14 -3.15
N VAL A 46 7.46 8.75 -2.48
CA VAL A 46 7.39 8.70 -1.01
C VAL A 46 8.38 7.67 -0.46
N CYS A 47 8.42 6.47 -1.04
CA CYS A 47 9.36 5.43 -0.65
C CYS A 47 10.82 5.89 -0.87
N GLY A 48 11.10 6.52 -2.01
CA GLY A 48 12.43 7.05 -2.31
C GLY A 48 12.88 8.14 -1.34
N LEU A 49 11.97 9.01 -0.90
CA LEU A 49 12.24 10.02 0.14
C LEU A 49 12.53 9.37 1.50
N ILE A 50 11.75 8.38 1.90
CA ILE A 50 11.92 7.69 3.20
C ILE A 50 13.20 6.84 3.21
N LEU A 51 13.52 6.17 2.10
CA LEU A 51 14.66 5.28 1.98
C LEU A 51 15.97 6.02 1.60
N GLY A 52 15.87 7.28 1.16
CA GLY A 52 17.03 8.12 0.82
C GLY A 52 17.53 7.96 -0.62
N ASP A 53 16.80 7.25 -1.49
CA ASP A 53 17.11 7.12 -2.91
C ASP A 53 15.86 7.44 -3.76
N ILE A 54 15.68 8.72 -3.99
CA ILE A 54 14.52 9.25 -4.73
C ILE A 54 14.54 8.79 -6.19
N ARG A 55 15.73 8.73 -6.81
CA ARG A 55 15.86 8.35 -8.23
C ARG A 55 15.37 6.93 -8.44
N THR A 56 15.90 5.97 -7.70
CA THR A 56 15.50 4.57 -7.78
C THR A 56 14.03 4.39 -7.42
N GLY A 57 13.54 5.08 -6.36
CA GLY A 57 12.13 5.02 -5.97
C GLY A 57 11.16 5.48 -7.06
N ILE A 58 11.45 6.59 -7.76
CA ILE A 58 10.63 7.07 -8.87
C ILE A 58 10.68 6.11 -10.05
N LEU A 59 11.86 5.63 -10.45
CA LEU A 59 12.01 4.73 -11.59
C LEU A 59 11.26 3.41 -11.37
N VAL A 60 11.40 2.81 -10.19
CA VAL A 60 10.66 1.61 -9.79
C VAL A 60 9.15 1.88 -9.75
N GLY A 61 8.74 3.02 -9.17
CA GLY A 61 7.35 3.44 -9.13
C GLY A 61 6.76 3.65 -10.53
N CYS A 62 7.50 4.25 -11.46
CA CYS A 62 7.10 4.39 -12.85
C CYS A 62 6.93 3.04 -13.54
N ALA A 63 7.89 2.13 -13.40
CA ALA A 63 7.83 0.80 -14.01
C ALA A 63 6.60 0.01 -13.52
N MET A 64 6.33 0.05 -12.22
CA MET A 64 5.14 -0.59 -11.64
C MET A 64 3.85 0.13 -12.05
N GLN A 65 3.85 1.47 -12.15
CA GLN A 65 2.66 2.23 -12.56
C GLN A 65 2.21 1.88 -13.97
N VAL A 66 3.13 1.63 -14.90
CA VAL A 66 2.81 1.25 -16.28
C VAL A 66 2.00 -0.06 -16.32
N VAL A 67 2.33 -1.04 -15.46
CA VAL A 67 1.61 -2.31 -15.35
C VAL A 67 0.15 -2.09 -14.89
N TYR A 68 -0.07 -1.13 -14.00
CA TYR A 68 -1.37 -0.90 -13.38
C TYR A 68 -2.12 0.33 -13.89
N ILE A 69 -1.67 0.95 -14.99
CA ILE A 69 -2.29 2.17 -15.53
C ILE A 69 -3.74 1.95 -15.97
N ALA A 70 -4.01 0.80 -16.54
CA ALA A 70 -5.34 0.42 -17.04
C ALA A 70 -6.10 -0.52 -16.11
N LEU A 71 -5.68 -0.61 -14.83
CA LEU A 71 -6.36 -1.47 -13.88
C LEU A 71 -7.76 -0.94 -13.60
N VAL A 72 -8.76 -1.73 -13.95
CA VAL A 72 -10.17 -1.50 -13.67
C VAL A 72 -10.70 -2.56 -12.71
N THR A 73 -11.68 -2.21 -11.89
CA THR A 73 -12.32 -3.08 -10.91
C THR A 73 -13.77 -3.35 -11.28
N PRO A 74 -14.05 -4.17 -12.32
CA PRO A 74 -15.42 -4.43 -12.76
C PRO A 74 -16.21 -5.12 -11.64
N GLY A 75 -17.39 -4.61 -11.34
CA GLY A 75 -18.25 -5.18 -10.29
C GLY A 75 -17.68 -5.10 -8.88
N GLY A 76 -16.65 -4.27 -8.63
CA GLY A 76 -15.99 -4.15 -7.33
C GLY A 76 -14.98 -5.26 -7.02
N THR A 77 -14.68 -6.14 -7.97
CA THR A 77 -13.63 -7.16 -7.80
C THR A 77 -12.24 -6.52 -7.91
N VAL A 78 -11.38 -6.79 -6.94
CA VAL A 78 -10.00 -6.30 -6.92
C VAL A 78 -9.07 -7.42 -7.38
N SER A 79 -8.50 -7.27 -8.58
CA SER A 79 -7.56 -8.23 -9.16
C SER A 79 -6.13 -8.04 -8.67
N ALA A 80 -5.77 -6.83 -8.23
CA ALA A 80 -4.48 -6.51 -7.63
C ALA A 80 -4.62 -5.33 -6.66
N ASP A 81 -3.94 -5.39 -5.52
CA ASP A 81 -3.89 -4.27 -4.59
C ASP A 81 -2.72 -3.34 -4.91
N VAL A 82 -3.00 -2.28 -5.63
CA VAL A 82 -2.02 -1.26 -6.05
C VAL A 82 -1.35 -0.55 -4.87
N ARG A 83 -2.03 -0.47 -3.73
CA ARG A 83 -1.48 0.13 -2.50
C ARG A 83 -0.41 -0.75 -1.87
N ALA A 84 -0.64 -2.06 -1.88
CA ALA A 84 0.39 -3.03 -1.49
C ALA A 84 1.60 -2.95 -2.42
N VAL A 85 1.38 -2.80 -3.73
CA VAL A 85 2.47 -2.56 -4.69
C VAL A 85 3.28 -1.32 -4.29
N SER A 86 2.62 -0.21 -3.95
CA SER A 86 3.26 1.06 -3.62
C SER A 86 4.11 0.98 -2.34
N TYR A 87 3.60 0.37 -1.27
CA TYR A 87 4.27 0.45 0.04
C TYR A 87 4.90 -0.86 0.52
N ILE A 88 4.69 -1.96 -0.18
CA ILE A 88 5.40 -3.22 0.06
C ILE A 88 6.26 -3.57 -1.15
N GLY A 89 5.71 -3.52 -2.37
CA GLY A 89 6.40 -3.91 -3.59
C GLY A 89 7.60 -3.02 -3.91
N ILE A 90 7.42 -1.68 -3.88
CA ILE A 90 8.48 -0.73 -4.22
C ILE A 90 9.69 -0.85 -3.29
N PRO A 91 9.54 -0.80 -1.94
CA PRO A 91 10.70 -0.96 -1.07
C PRO A 91 11.42 -2.30 -1.23
N LEU A 92 10.68 -3.40 -1.45
CA LEU A 92 11.29 -4.71 -1.71
C LEU A 92 12.06 -4.72 -3.05
N ALA A 93 11.50 -4.12 -4.09
CA ALA A 93 12.18 -4.01 -5.38
C ALA A 93 13.45 -3.13 -5.28
N MET A 94 13.39 -2.02 -4.56
CA MET A 94 14.56 -1.17 -4.31
C MET A 94 15.67 -1.93 -3.57
N ALA A 95 15.32 -2.69 -2.54
CA ALA A 95 16.26 -3.53 -1.81
C ALA A 95 16.85 -4.64 -2.69
N ALA A 96 16.03 -5.28 -3.52
CA ALA A 96 16.48 -6.31 -4.46
C ALA A 96 17.42 -5.72 -5.53
N LEU A 97 17.09 -4.58 -6.13
CA LEU A 97 17.94 -3.88 -7.08
C LEU A 97 19.32 -3.56 -6.46
N SER A 98 19.32 -3.06 -5.24
CA SER A 98 20.57 -2.80 -4.49
C SER A 98 21.36 -4.09 -4.25
N SER A 99 20.71 -5.20 -3.92
CA SER A 99 21.37 -6.49 -3.66
C SER A 99 21.96 -7.11 -4.92
N TYR A 100 21.31 -6.94 -6.07
CA TYR A 100 21.79 -7.46 -7.36
C TYR A 100 22.70 -6.48 -8.11
N GLY A 101 22.92 -5.27 -7.59
CA GLY A 101 23.70 -4.23 -8.25
C GLY A 101 23.10 -3.76 -9.59
N LEU A 102 21.78 -3.85 -9.75
CA LEU A 102 21.09 -3.48 -10.98
C LEU A 102 20.65 -2.00 -10.94
N ASP A 103 20.85 -1.29 -12.05
CA ASP A 103 20.28 0.05 -12.20
C ASP A 103 18.79 -0.06 -12.52
N ALA A 104 17.95 0.67 -11.77
CA ALA A 104 16.50 0.74 -11.99
C ALA A 104 16.13 1.30 -13.39
N ALA A 105 17.03 2.04 -14.05
CA ALA A 105 16.84 2.53 -15.41
C ALA A 105 17.16 1.49 -16.49
N SER A 106 17.79 0.37 -16.13
CA SER A 106 18.09 -0.71 -17.07
C SER A 106 16.83 -1.54 -17.37
N ALA A 107 16.83 -2.24 -18.51
CA ALA A 107 15.74 -3.15 -18.86
C ALA A 107 15.56 -4.27 -17.83
N ASP A 108 16.67 -4.83 -17.33
CA ASP A 108 16.66 -5.88 -16.32
C ASP A 108 16.16 -5.35 -14.96
N GLY A 109 16.57 -4.13 -14.58
CA GLY A 109 16.07 -3.48 -13.37
C GLY A 109 14.57 -3.20 -13.43
N ALA A 110 14.07 -2.70 -14.55
CA ALA A 110 12.63 -2.49 -14.77
C ALA A 110 11.85 -3.82 -14.76
N ALA A 111 12.40 -4.88 -15.36
CA ALA A 111 11.80 -6.22 -15.34
C ALA A 111 11.74 -6.79 -13.92
N LEU A 112 12.80 -6.64 -13.13
CA LEU A 112 12.82 -7.05 -11.72
C LEU A 112 11.76 -6.27 -10.93
N ALA A 113 11.71 -4.95 -11.08
CA ALA A 113 10.73 -4.10 -10.41
C ALA A 113 9.28 -4.52 -10.72
N THR A 114 8.95 -4.71 -12.00
CA THR A 114 7.59 -5.12 -12.42
C THR A 114 7.23 -6.51 -11.91
N SER A 115 8.19 -7.44 -11.82
CA SER A 115 7.99 -8.78 -11.25
C SER A 115 7.60 -8.70 -9.78
N PHE A 116 8.32 -7.92 -8.98
CA PHE A 116 7.96 -7.66 -7.58
C PHE A 116 6.60 -6.98 -7.46
N GLY A 117 6.34 -5.98 -8.30
CA GLY A 117 5.05 -5.29 -8.33
C GLY A 117 3.88 -6.24 -8.58
N THR A 118 4.01 -7.11 -9.59
CA THR A 118 2.97 -8.07 -9.96
C THR A 118 2.73 -9.09 -8.86
N MET A 119 3.80 -9.65 -8.30
CA MET A 119 3.72 -10.62 -7.21
C MET A 119 3.05 -10.01 -5.96
N VAL A 120 3.54 -8.85 -5.52
CA VAL A 120 2.99 -8.18 -4.34
C VAL A 120 1.58 -7.67 -4.58
N GLY A 121 1.27 -7.17 -5.77
CA GLY A 121 -0.09 -6.74 -6.13
C GLY A 121 -1.10 -7.88 -6.04
N THR A 122 -0.74 -9.06 -6.52
CA THR A 122 -1.58 -10.26 -6.44
C THR A 122 -1.74 -10.74 -4.99
N LEU A 123 -0.64 -10.86 -4.24
CA LEU A 123 -0.70 -11.23 -2.82
C LEU A 123 -1.43 -10.19 -1.98
N GLY A 124 -1.33 -8.91 -2.34
CA GLY A 124 -2.03 -7.80 -1.70
C GLY A 124 -3.56 -7.93 -1.73
N THR A 125 -4.12 -8.67 -2.70
CA THR A 125 -5.58 -8.93 -2.73
C THR A 125 -6.05 -9.67 -1.49
N VAL A 126 -5.24 -10.57 -0.94
CA VAL A 126 -5.56 -11.27 0.31
C VAL A 126 -5.66 -10.28 1.47
N LEU A 127 -4.74 -9.32 1.55
CA LEU A 127 -4.76 -8.26 2.56
C LEU A 127 -5.97 -7.34 2.38
N PHE A 128 -6.32 -7.01 1.14
CA PHE A 128 -7.50 -6.21 0.81
C PHE A 128 -8.79 -6.90 1.27
N TYR A 129 -8.99 -8.16 0.88
CA TYR A 129 -10.18 -8.92 1.29
C TYR A 129 -10.18 -9.22 2.79
N GLY A 130 -9.02 -9.38 3.41
CA GLY A 130 -8.88 -9.47 4.86
C GLY A 130 -9.41 -8.22 5.56
N THR A 131 -9.00 -7.03 5.09
CA THR A 131 -9.51 -5.75 5.59
C THR A 131 -11.03 -5.64 5.40
N ALA A 132 -11.54 -5.99 4.22
CA ALA A 132 -12.96 -5.96 3.93
C ALA A 132 -13.75 -6.89 4.87
N THR A 133 -13.24 -8.08 5.13
CA THR A 133 -13.87 -9.07 6.03
C THR A 133 -13.93 -8.56 7.48
N ILE A 134 -12.84 -7.97 7.98
CA ILE A 134 -12.84 -7.40 9.33
C ILE A 134 -13.81 -6.21 9.39
N ASN A 135 -13.87 -5.38 8.34
CA ASN A 135 -14.78 -4.24 8.29
C ASN A 135 -16.26 -4.63 8.30
N LEU A 136 -16.63 -5.86 7.90
CA LEU A 136 -18.02 -6.35 8.05
C LEU A 136 -18.49 -6.35 9.51
N VAL A 137 -17.60 -6.59 10.47
CA VAL A 137 -17.93 -6.55 11.90
C VAL A 137 -18.37 -5.12 12.28
N TRP A 138 -17.59 -4.12 11.83
CA TRP A 138 -17.90 -2.71 12.11
C TRP A 138 -19.16 -2.27 11.40
N GLN A 139 -19.39 -2.72 10.18
CA GLN A 139 -20.60 -2.45 9.42
C GLN A 139 -21.85 -2.97 10.13
N HIS A 140 -21.81 -4.21 10.66
CA HIS A 140 -22.92 -4.76 11.44
C HIS A 140 -23.18 -3.98 12.73
N MET A 141 -22.12 -3.51 13.39
CA MET A 141 -22.27 -2.64 14.56
C MET A 141 -22.90 -1.30 14.17
N GLY A 142 -22.54 -0.75 13.02
CA GLY A 142 -23.12 0.46 12.46
C GLY A 142 -24.62 0.30 12.20
N TRP A 143 -25.06 -0.79 11.57
CA TRP A 143 -26.47 -1.08 11.34
C TRP A 143 -27.28 -1.11 12.65
N LYS A 144 -26.78 -1.83 13.66
CA LYS A 144 -27.42 -1.86 14.98
C LYS A 144 -27.49 -0.48 15.64
N ALA A 145 -26.52 0.39 15.41
CA ALA A 145 -26.51 1.75 15.92
C ALA A 145 -27.57 2.62 15.20
N VAL A 146 -27.74 2.44 13.89
CA VAL A 146 -28.79 3.11 13.10
C VAL A 146 -30.18 2.69 13.55
N GLU A 147 -30.43 1.39 13.70
CA GLU A 147 -31.71 0.85 14.21
C GLU A 147 -32.09 1.45 15.57
N LYS A 148 -31.08 1.65 16.44
CA LYS A 148 -31.27 2.27 17.76
C LYS A 148 -31.20 3.79 17.75
N ARG A 149 -31.15 4.42 16.57
CA ARG A 149 -31.05 5.89 16.37
C ARG A 149 -29.86 6.54 17.12
N GLN A 150 -28.74 5.80 17.30
CA GLN A 150 -27.56 6.26 18.03
C GLN A 150 -26.53 6.87 17.08
N TYR A 151 -26.86 7.95 16.40
CA TYR A 151 -26.04 8.53 15.31
C TYR A 151 -24.65 9.00 15.75
N ARG A 152 -24.47 9.42 17.01
CA ARG A 152 -23.11 9.76 17.53
C ARG A 152 -22.16 8.57 17.55
N LYS A 153 -22.69 7.36 17.84
CA LYS A 153 -21.89 6.13 17.80
C LYS A 153 -21.54 5.73 16.37
N LEU A 154 -22.41 6.04 15.41
CA LEU A 154 -22.16 5.75 14.00
C LEU A 154 -20.89 6.46 13.51
N TYR A 155 -20.69 7.73 13.87
CA TYR A 155 -19.47 8.45 13.51
C TYR A 155 -18.20 7.77 14.03
N LEU A 156 -18.21 7.31 15.29
CA LEU A 156 -17.07 6.59 15.87
C LEU A 156 -16.83 5.24 15.20
N ILE A 157 -17.91 4.52 14.85
CA ILE A 157 -17.84 3.22 14.18
C ILE A 157 -17.28 3.38 12.77
N ASP A 158 -17.70 4.40 12.04
CA ASP A 158 -17.30 4.63 10.64
C ASP A 158 -15.89 5.21 10.52
N MET A 159 -15.54 6.16 11.38
CA MET A 159 -14.25 6.86 11.32
C MET A 159 -13.16 6.24 12.19
N GLY A 160 -13.51 5.60 13.31
CA GLY A 160 -12.55 5.10 14.28
C GLY A 160 -12.18 3.63 14.10
N PHE A 161 -13.15 2.75 14.01
CA PHE A 161 -12.89 1.30 14.00
C PHE A 161 -12.20 0.77 12.74
N PRO A 162 -12.40 1.30 11.52
CA PRO A 162 -11.66 0.88 10.34
C PRO A 162 -10.15 1.03 10.47
N TRP A 163 -9.66 1.94 11.33
CA TRP A 163 -8.23 2.05 11.63
C TRP A 163 -7.64 0.74 12.14
N ILE A 164 -8.38 0.00 12.97
CA ILE A 164 -7.95 -1.29 13.52
C ILE A 164 -7.73 -2.29 12.39
N SER A 165 -8.67 -2.37 11.44
CA SER A 165 -8.58 -3.26 10.28
C SER A 165 -7.38 -2.91 9.40
N HIS A 166 -7.14 -1.62 9.14
CA HIS A 166 -6.02 -1.16 8.33
C HIS A 166 -4.67 -1.35 9.05
N LEU A 167 -4.61 -1.15 10.37
CA LEU A 167 -3.40 -1.45 11.15
C LEU A 167 -3.04 -2.93 11.05
N ILE A 168 -4.01 -3.82 11.16
CA ILE A 168 -3.77 -5.26 11.07
C ILE A 168 -3.35 -5.68 9.65
N CYS A 169 -4.07 -5.25 8.62
CA CYS A 169 -3.89 -5.76 7.26
C CYS A 169 -2.92 -4.94 6.40
N CYS A 170 -2.65 -3.67 6.73
CA CYS A 170 -1.78 -2.81 5.95
C CYS A 170 -0.47 -2.48 6.68
N PHE A 171 -0.56 -2.04 7.95
CA PHE A 171 0.62 -1.62 8.72
C PHE A 171 1.52 -2.80 9.07
N ILE A 172 0.96 -3.86 9.68
CA ILE A 172 1.76 -5.03 10.11
C ILE A 172 2.51 -5.68 8.94
N PRO A 173 1.88 -6.02 7.79
CA PRO A 173 2.61 -6.58 6.65
C PRO A 173 3.67 -5.65 6.07
N SER A 174 3.44 -4.33 6.11
CA SER A 174 4.44 -3.35 5.65
C SER A 174 5.64 -3.25 6.56
N VAL A 175 5.51 -3.53 7.85
CA VAL A 175 6.61 -3.52 8.82
C VAL A 175 7.38 -4.85 8.81
N ILE A 176 6.68 -5.98 8.70
CA ILE A 176 7.31 -7.32 8.75
C ILE A 176 8.27 -7.57 7.56
N LYS A 177 8.11 -6.88 6.44
CA LYS A 177 9.00 -7.01 5.27
C LYS A 177 10.46 -6.56 5.53
N CYS A 178 10.72 -5.92 6.65
CA CYS A 178 12.04 -5.47 7.10
C CYS A 178 12.69 -6.48 8.00
#